data_f1f9b3ff2ff955e25fa35797c556f797
#
_entry.id   f1f9b3ff2ff955e25fa35797c556f797
#
_cell.length_a   1.000
_cell.length_b   1.000
_cell.length_c   1.000
_cell.angle_alpha   90.00
_cell.angle_beta   90.00
_cell.angle_gamma   90.00
#
_symmetry.space_group_name_H-M   'P 1'
#
loop_
_entity.id
_entity.type
_entity.pdbx_description
1 polymer ?
#
loop_
_entity_poly.entity_id
_entity_poly.type
_entity_poly.pdbx_seq_one_letter_code
_entity_poly.pdbx_strand_id
1 'polypeptide(L)'
;TYWKDLLSHENVELVIAVDVLPSDTTPYADVILPNSTYLERDEPTLYGNGVNQDLALTTRYAAIDSLYDTEEMADILLKLTEIISGNTEGFIQTIDQLTGIKSGPVLAAYEETKKTHEKGPFAAACRKASFELTAQRLGVTPEHIDEVLREKGIYHEEDKHEILAHQAMPRKMPVPTDSGRVEFFSA
;
A
#
# COMPACT_ATOMS: atom_id res chain seq x y z
N THR A 1 -27.17 14.45 -10.10
CA THR A 1 -26.89 13.49 -9.00
C THR A 1 -25.94 14.11 -7.99
N TYR A 2 -26.06 13.74 -6.73
CA TYR A 2 -25.31 14.32 -5.60
C TYR A 2 -23.80 14.52 -5.89
N TRP A 3 -23.13 13.50 -6.41
CA TRP A 3 -21.69 13.57 -6.73
C TRP A 3 -21.38 14.57 -7.85
N LYS A 4 -22.22 14.65 -8.86
CA LYS A 4 -22.05 15.59 -9.95
C LYS A 4 -22.16 17.04 -9.44
N ASP A 5 -23.17 17.30 -8.63
CA ASP A 5 -23.42 18.62 -8.06
C ASP A 5 -22.30 19.00 -7.08
N LEU A 6 -21.75 18.01 -6.33
CA LEU A 6 -20.62 18.21 -5.43
C LEU A 6 -19.34 18.58 -6.18
N LEU A 7 -18.96 17.79 -7.21
CA LEU A 7 -17.72 18.00 -7.97
C LEU A 7 -17.74 19.31 -8.79
N SER A 8 -18.94 19.81 -9.13
CA SER A 8 -19.13 21.07 -9.86
C SER A 8 -19.50 22.24 -8.96
N HIS A 9 -19.39 22.08 -7.63
CA HIS A 9 -19.80 23.11 -6.68
C HIS A 9 -18.76 24.24 -6.63
N GLU A 10 -19.21 25.49 -6.54
CA GLU A 10 -18.35 26.68 -6.54
C GLU A 10 -17.29 26.73 -5.41
N ASN A 11 -17.50 26.01 -4.31
CA ASN A 11 -16.54 25.89 -3.21
C ASN A 11 -15.47 24.79 -3.45
N VAL A 12 -15.54 24.06 -4.56
CA VAL A 12 -14.53 23.08 -4.95
C VAL A 12 -13.62 23.74 -5.97
N GLU A 13 -12.47 24.22 -5.51
CA GLU A 13 -11.54 25.01 -6.31
C GLU A 13 -10.71 24.15 -7.28
N LEU A 14 -10.50 22.88 -6.97
CA LEU A 14 -9.67 21.98 -7.78
C LEU A 14 -10.13 20.54 -7.60
N VAL A 15 -10.35 19.84 -8.71
CA VAL A 15 -10.62 18.40 -8.76
C VAL A 15 -9.48 17.72 -9.51
N ILE A 16 -8.77 16.83 -8.83
CA ILE A 16 -7.73 16.02 -9.44
C ILE A 16 -8.22 14.57 -9.51
N ALA A 17 -8.27 14.00 -10.71
CA ALA A 17 -8.55 12.59 -10.91
C ALA A 17 -7.25 11.82 -11.14
N VAL A 18 -7.03 10.75 -10.37
CA VAL A 18 -5.94 9.81 -10.60
C VAL A 18 -6.59 8.48 -10.96
N ASP A 19 -6.46 8.07 -12.20
CA ASP A 19 -7.15 6.86 -12.68
C ASP A 19 -6.35 6.16 -13.77
N VAL A 20 -6.59 4.86 -13.92
CA VAL A 20 -5.99 4.02 -14.99
C VAL A 20 -6.74 4.21 -16.31
N LEU A 21 -8.04 4.41 -16.24
CA LEU A 21 -8.93 4.63 -17.38
C LEU A 21 -9.89 5.77 -17.06
N PRO A 22 -10.37 6.50 -18.08
CA PRO A 22 -11.41 7.49 -17.87
C PRO A 22 -12.64 6.88 -17.19
N SER A 23 -13.07 7.48 -16.10
CA SER A 23 -14.24 7.09 -15.30
C SER A 23 -15.33 8.16 -15.39
N ASP A 24 -16.49 7.92 -14.79
CA ASP A 24 -17.61 8.89 -14.76
C ASP A 24 -17.26 10.18 -14.00
N THR A 25 -16.19 10.19 -13.20
CA THR A 25 -15.70 11.36 -12.49
C THR A 25 -14.67 12.16 -13.28
N THR A 26 -13.96 11.52 -14.22
CA THR A 26 -12.91 12.15 -15.03
C THR A 26 -13.38 13.41 -15.77
N PRO A 27 -14.61 13.48 -16.33
CA PRO A 27 -15.10 14.70 -17.00
C PRO A 27 -15.27 15.93 -16.09
N TYR A 28 -15.22 15.75 -14.78
CA TYR A 28 -15.32 16.83 -13.79
C TYR A 28 -13.98 17.23 -13.20
N ALA A 29 -12.90 16.56 -13.61
CA ALA A 29 -11.57 16.86 -13.12
C ALA A 29 -10.93 18.02 -13.90
N ASP A 30 -10.28 18.91 -13.17
CA ASP A 30 -9.45 19.98 -13.74
C ASP A 30 -8.10 19.45 -14.19
N VAL A 31 -7.60 18.41 -13.48
CA VAL A 31 -6.34 17.74 -13.78
C VAL A 31 -6.54 16.23 -13.73
N ILE A 32 -5.99 15.54 -14.73
CA ILE A 32 -5.98 14.08 -14.78
C ILE A 32 -4.53 13.60 -14.71
N LEU A 33 -4.24 12.77 -13.72
CA LEU A 33 -2.94 12.14 -13.55
C LEU A 33 -3.06 10.65 -13.89
N PRO A 34 -2.42 10.17 -14.95
CA PRO A 34 -2.52 8.78 -15.37
C PRO A 34 -1.85 7.85 -14.37
N ASN A 35 -2.60 6.90 -13.82
CA ASN A 35 -2.08 5.87 -12.92
C ASN A 35 -1.66 4.64 -13.70
N SER A 36 -0.60 3.97 -13.28
CA SER A 36 -0.16 2.71 -13.85
C SER A 36 -1.18 1.59 -13.60
N THR A 37 -1.34 0.68 -14.56
CA THR A 37 -2.14 -0.52 -14.35
C THR A 37 -1.45 -1.48 -13.38
N TYR A 38 -2.20 -2.42 -12.81
CA TYR A 38 -1.64 -3.42 -11.89
C TYR A 38 -0.62 -4.35 -12.55
N LEU A 39 -0.57 -4.43 -13.88
CA LEU A 39 0.43 -5.22 -14.61
C LEU A 39 1.75 -4.46 -14.83
N GLU A 40 1.72 -3.13 -14.77
CA GLU A 40 2.84 -2.24 -15.05
C GLU A 40 3.60 -1.81 -13.80
N ARG A 41 3.13 -2.19 -12.61
CA ARG A 41 3.71 -1.74 -11.35
C ARG A 41 3.96 -2.88 -10.37
N ASP A 42 4.95 -2.67 -9.53
CA ASP A 42 5.17 -3.47 -8.34
C ASP A 42 4.16 -3.07 -7.26
N GLU A 43 3.71 -4.02 -6.46
CA GLU A 43 2.91 -3.72 -5.27
C GLU A 43 3.73 -3.96 -4.01
N PRO A 44 3.46 -3.19 -2.94
CA PRO A 44 4.06 -3.46 -1.65
C PRO A 44 3.70 -4.86 -1.18
N THR A 45 4.56 -5.42 -0.36
CA THR A 45 4.32 -6.72 0.25
C THR A 45 3.14 -6.66 1.20
N LEU A 46 2.16 -7.52 0.99
CA LEU A 46 1.00 -7.65 1.85
C LEU A 46 1.19 -8.85 2.79
N TYR A 47 1.08 -8.58 4.08
CA TYR A 47 0.87 -9.61 5.09
C TYR A 47 -0.62 -9.98 5.08
N GLY A 48 -0.96 -11.11 4.51
CA GLY A 48 -2.33 -11.58 4.50
C GLY A 48 -2.58 -12.55 5.65
N ASN A 49 -3.32 -12.14 6.66
CA ASN A 49 -4.13 -13.07 7.42
C ASN A 49 -5.35 -13.39 6.55
N GLY A 50 -5.18 -14.28 5.58
CA GLY A 50 -6.29 -14.74 4.78
C GLY A 50 -7.29 -15.50 5.65
N VAL A 51 -8.44 -15.79 5.07
CA VAL A 51 -9.48 -16.64 5.69
C VAL A 51 -8.90 -17.98 6.18
N ASN A 52 -7.76 -18.40 5.64
CA ASN A 52 -7.10 -19.67 5.93
C ASN A 52 -6.13 -19.64 7.11
N GLN A 53 -6.00 -18.51 7.82
CA GLN A 53 -5.26 -18.45 9.09
C GLN A 53 -3.72 -18.61 9.00
N ASP A 54 -3.17 -18.71 7.81
CA ASP A 54 -1.74 -18.84 7.59
C ASP A 54 -1.08 -17.47 7.43
N LEU A 55 0.05 -17.28 8.10
CA LEU A 55 0.92 -16.15 7.82
C LEU A 55 1.56 -16.36 6.44
N ALA A 56 1.01 -15.69 5.48
CA ALA A 56 1.52 -15.70 4.12
C ALA A 56 1.97 -14.31 3.71
N LEU A 57 3.16 -14.24 3.15
CA LEU A 57 3.70 -13.05 2.51
C LEU A 57 3.41 -13.16 1.01
N THR A 58 2.80 -12.15 0.44
CA THR A 58 2.59 -12.04 -1.00
C THR A 58 3.04 -10.67 -1.49
N THR A 59 3.53 -10.61 -2.70
CA THR A 59 3.84 -9.37 -3.41
C THR A 59 3.45 -9.52 -4.86
N ARG A 60 3.31 -8.42 -5.56
CA ARG A 60 3.13 -8.41 -7.00
C ARG A 60 4.31 -7.69 -7.65
N TYR A 61 4.87 -8.32 -8.66
CA TYR A 61 5.89 -7.73 -9.52
C TYR A 61 5.23 -7.21 -10.80
N ALA A 62 5.75 -6.13 -11.35
CA ALA A 62 5.37 -5.69 -12.68
C ALA A 62 5.60 -6.82 -13.69
N ALA A 63 4.59 -7.14 -14.47
CA ALA A 63 4.65 -8.17 -15.49
C ALA A 63 5.06 -7.62 -16.85
N ILE A 64 4.85 -6.34 -17.09
CA ILE A 64 5.18 -5.61 -18.31
C ILE A 64 5.74 -4.23 -17.97
N ASP A 65 6.50 -3.65 -18.88
CA ASP A 65 6.89 -2.25 -18.79
C ASP A 65 5.68 -1.33 -19.01
N SER A 66 5.72 -0.13 -18.44
CA SER A 66 4.70 0.88 -18.67
C SER A 66 4.57 1.20 -20.16
N LEU A 67 3.34 1.06 -20.69
CA LEU A 67 3.03 1.35 -22.09
C LEU A 67 2.91 2.83 -22.39
N TYR A 68 2.62 3.62 -21.36
CA TYR A 68 2.37 5.06 -21.47
C TYR A 68 3.11 5.82 -20.36
N ASP A 69 3.04 7.13 -20.39
CA ASP A 69 3.55 8.00 -19.32
C ASP A 69 2.60 7.98 -18.12
N THR A 70 2.61 6.86 -17.43
CA THR A 70 1.82 6.59 -16.23
C THR A 70 2.71 6.44 -15.02
N GLU A 71 2.18 6.72 -13.84
CA GLU A 71 2.90 6.58 -12.59
C GLU A 71 2.02 5.95 -11.50
N GLU A 72 2.65 5.35 -10.51
CA GLU A 72 1.93 4.73 -9.41
C GLU A 72 1.35 5.80 -8.47
N MET A 73 0.13 5.56 -7.97
CA MET A 73 -0.59 6.48 -7.08
C MET A 73 0.25 6.94 -5.89
N ALA A 74 0.99 6.02 -5.25
CA ALA A 74 1.79 6.36 -4.09
C ALA A 74 2.96 7.31 -4.44
N ASP A 75 3.59 7.11 -5.58
CA ASP A 75 4.65 7.99 -6.08
C ASP A 75 4.11 9.35 -6.54
N ILE A 76 2.91 9.38 -7.15
CA ILE A 76 2.19 10.63 -7.45
C ILE A 76 1.96 11.43 -6.17
N LEU A 77 1.43 10.79 -5.11
CA LEU A 77 1.18 11.44 -3.82
C LEU A 77 2.46 11.92 -3.15
N LEU A 78 3.55 11.16 -3.24
CA LEU A 78 4.85 11.59 -2.72
C LEU A 78 5.39 12.81 -3.45
N LYS A 79 5.33 12.84 -4.77
CA LYS A 79 5.74 13.99 -5.58
C LYS A 79 4.90 15.23 -5.26
N LEU A 80 3.59 15.08 -5.16
CA LEU A 80 2.72 16.18 -4.75
C LEU A 80 3.07 16.68 -3.35
N THR A 81 3.35 15.77 -2.41
CA THR A 81 3.78 16.13 -1.06
C THR A 81 5.11 16.88 -1.07
N GLU A 82 6.08 16.44 -1.87
CA GLU A 82 7.36 17.11 -2.02
C GLU A 82 7.21 18.53 -2.59
N ILE A 83 6.35 18.71 -3.58
CA ILE A 83 6.05 20.01 -4.18
C ILE A 83 5.39 20.96 -3.18
N ILE A 84 4.42 20.47 -2.40
CA ILE A 84 3.62 21.29 -1.48
C ILE A 84 4.38 21.61 -0.19
N SER A 85 5.06 20.62 0.41
CA SER A 85 5.67 20.74 1.74
C SER A 85 7.21 20.80 1.72
N GLY A 86 7.84 20.64 0.56
CA GLY A 86 9.29 20.71 0.39
C GLY A 86 10.06 19.47 0.86
N ASN A 87 9.36 18.46 1.42
CA ASN A 87 9.97 17.17 1.79
C ASN A 87 8.94 16.04 1.84
N THR A 88 9.43 14.80 1.72
CA THR A 88 8.61 13.59 1.77
C THR A 88 8.64 12.89 3.12
N GLU A 89 9.53 13.30 4.02
CA GLU A 89 9.76 12.60 5.29
C GLU A 89 8.51 12.54 6.15
N GLY A 90 7.81 13.66 6.32
CA GLY A 90 6.58 13.72 7.11
C GLY A 90 5.47 12.81 6.58
N PHE A 91 5.37 12.66 5.25
CA PHE A 91 4.41 11.76 4.62
C PHE A 91 4.76 10.30 4.92
N ILE A 92 6.04 9.93 4.75
CA ILE A 92 6.51 8.57 5.03
C ILE A 92 6.33 8.23 6.52
N GLN A 93 6.61 9.16 7.42
CA GLN A 93 6.37 8.99 8.87
C GLN A 93 4.89 8.82 9.20
N THR A 94 3.99 9.51 8.49
CA THR A 94 2.55 9.35 8.68
C THR A 94 2.06 7.98 8.21
N ILE A 95 2.51 7.51 7.06
CA ILE A 95 2.20 6.15 6.58
C ILE A 95 2.66 5.11 7.61
N ASP A 96 3.80 5.30 8.19
CA ASP A 96 4.39 4.46 9.21
C ASP A 96 3.53 4.32 10.46
N GLN A 97 3.04 5.46 10.97
CA GLN A 97 2.15 5.48 12.12
C GLN A 97 0.83 4.75 11.84
N LEU A 98 0.32 4.88 10.60
CA LEU A 98 -0.94 4.26 10.18
C LEU A 98 -0.80 2.75 9.91
N THR A 99 0.35 2.32 9.40
CA THR A 99 0.57 0.92 8.98
C THR A 99 1.33 0.09 10.02
N GLY A 100 1.87 0.73 11.07
CA GLY A 100 2.73 0.08 12.06
C GLY A 100 4.11 -0.34 11.52
N ILE A 101 4.43 0.05 10.29
CA ILE A 101 5.77 -0.12 9.73
C ILE A 101 6.66 1.00 10.28
N LYS A 102 7.84 0.69 10.76
CA LYS A 102 8.77 1.72 11.27
C LYS A 102 9.36 2.53 10.12
N SER A 103 9.23 3.87 10.14
CA SER A 103 9.62 4.81 9.08
C SER A 103 11.07 4.72 8.64
N GLY A 104 11.95 4.42 9.55
CA GLY A 104 13.38 4.37 9.26
C GLY A 104 13.75 3.42 8.11
N PRO A 105 13.33 2.17 8.10
CA PRO A 105 13.63 1.24 7.01
C PRO A 105 13.03 1.66 5.66
N VAL A 106 11.80 2.16 5.65
CA VAL A 106 11.15 2.59 4.40
C VAL A 106 11.82 3.84 3.84
N LEU A 107 12.11 4.82 4.69
CA LEU A 107 12.80 6.05 4.27
C LEU A 107 14.20 5.76 3.73
N ALA A 108 14.97 4.93 4.43
CA ALA A 108 16.31 4.52 3.99
C ALA A 108 16.26 3.77 2.64
N ALA A 109 15.32 2.86 2.48
CA ALA A 109 15.12 2.13 1.23
C ALA A 109 14.66 3.07 0.09
N TYR A 110 13.82 4.06 0.38
CA TYR A 110 13.35 5.03 -0.61
C TYR A 110 14.47 5.90 -1.17
N GLU A 111 15.39 6.35 -0.34
CA GLU A 111 16.55 7.12 -0.80
C GLU A 111 17.48 6.34 -1.77
N GLU A 112 17.45 5.01 -1.67
CA GLU A 112 18.15 4.14 -2.61
C GLU A 112 17.30 3.86 -3.87
N THR A 113 16.06 3.45 -3.70
CA THR A 113 15.18 3.10 -4.82
C THR A 113 14.85 4.29 -5.71
N LYS A 114 14.77 5.49 -5.16
CA LYS A 114 14.63 6.75 -5.90
C LYS A 114 15.75 6.97 -6.94
N LYS A 115 16.92 6.38 -6.71
CA LYS A 115 18.07 6.48 -7.65
C LYS A 115 18.12 5.34 -8.66
N THR A 116 17.49 4.22 -8.37
CA THR A 116 17.61 2.98 -9.15
C THR A 116 16.32 2.61 -9.90
N HIS A 117 15.20 3.18 -9.51
CA HIS A 117 13.90 2.93 -10.12
C HIS A 117 13.36 4.22 -10.74
N GLU A 118 13.13 4.20 -12.03
CA GLU A 118 12.49 5.30 -12.74
C GLU A 118 11.00 5.40 -12.39
N LYS A 119 10.34 4.24 -12.23
CA LYS A 119 8.93 4.14 -11.86
C LYS A 119 8.75 3.29 -10.61
N GLY A 120 7.77 3.65 -9.77
CA GLY A 120 7.43 2.93 -8.56
C GLY A 120 8.52 2.87 -7.47
N PRO A 121 9.38 3.90 -7.28
CA PRO A 121 10.45 3.82 -6.29
C PRO A 121 9.94 3.63 -4.86
N PHE A 122 8.75 4.15 -4.55
CA PHE A 122 8.17 4.00 -3.22
C PHE A 122 7.64 2.59 -2.95
N ALA A 123 6.95 1.99 -3.92
CA ALA A 123 6.51 0.59 -3.80
C ALA A 123 7.71 -0.37 -3.65
N ALA A 124 8.77 -0.15 -4.42
CA ALA A 124 10.03 -0.88 -4.30
C ALA A 124 10.67 -0.72 -2.91
N ALA A 125 10.65 0.50 -2.35
CA ALA A 125 11.15 0.77 -1.00
C ALA A 125 10.33 0.05 0.08
N CYS A 126 9.01 0.09 0.00
CA CYS A 126 8.12 -0.60 0.93
C CYS A 126 8.35 -2.12 0.87
N ARG A 127 8.49 -2.69 -0.33
CA ARG A 127 8.79 -4.11 -0.51
C ARG A 127 10.15 -4.47 0.09
N LYS A 128 11.20 -3.71 -0.19
CA LYS A 128 12.54 -3.93 0.36
C LYS A 128 12.52 -3.90 1.88
N ALA A 129 11.95 -2.87 2.49
CA ALA A 129 11.84 -2.76 3.94
C ALA A 129 11.03 -3.91 4.55
N SER A 130 9.94 -4.33 3.90
CA SER A 130 9.14 -5.47 4.34
C SER A 130 9.91 -6.78 4.29
N PHE A 131 10.70 -7.01 3.24
CA PHE A 131 11.55 -8.21 3.13
C PHE A 131 12.62 -8.22 4.21
N GLU A 132 13.30 -7.10 4.46
CA GLU A 132 14.31 -6.98 5.51
C GLU A 132 13.73 -7.26 6.90
N LEU A 133 12.58 -6.67 7.23
CA LEU A 133 11.91 -6.91 8.52
C LEU A 133 11.44 -8.36 8.66
N THR A 134 10.92 -8.95 7.61
CA THR A 134 10.46 -10.35 7.60
C THR A 134 11.66 -11.29 7.72
N ALA A 135 12.70 -11.06 6.95
CA ALA A 135 13.93 -11.84 6.98
C ALA A 135 14.57 -11.86 8.38
N GLN A 136 14.64 -10.68 9.01
CA GLN A 136 15.15 -10.57 10.38
C GLN A 136 14.29 -11.38 11.37
N ARG A 137 12.97 -11.35 11.23
CA ARG A 137 12.05 -12.09 12.11
C ARG A 137 12.18 -13.60 11.94
N LEU A 138 12.34 -14.06 10.70
CA LEU A 138 12.36 -15.49 10.36
C LEU A 138 13.77 -16.12 10.41
N GLY A 139 14.82 -15.29 10.50
CA GLY A 139 16.21 -15.79 10.48
C GLY A 139 16.65 -16.25 9.08
N VAL A 140 16.05 -15.69 8.03
CA VAL A 140 16.39 -15.93 6.62
C VAL A 140 16.95 -14.67 5.98
N THR A 141 17.33 -14.72 4.71
CA THR A 141 17.77 -13.51 3.98
C THR A 141 16.63 -12.89 3.17
N PRO A 142 16.66 -11.58 2.92
CA PRO A 142 15.67 -10.92 2.05
C PRO A 142 15.64 -11.51 0.64
N GLU A 143 16.81 -11.91 0.10
CA GLU A 143 16.95 -12.50 -1.22
C GLU A 143 16.24 -13.85 -1.29
N HIS A 144 16.31 -14.66 -0.23
CA HIS A 144 15.58 -15.92 -0.17
C HIS A 144 14.05 -15.71 -0.21
N ILE A 145 13.55 -14.69 0.46
CA ILE A 145 12.12 -14.35 0.41
C ILE A 145 11.73 -13.93 -1.01
N ASP A 146 12.53 -13.08 -1.66
CA ASP A 146 12.27 -12.62 -3.03
C ASP A 146 12.29 -13.80 -4.03
N GLU A 147 13.25 -14.70 -3.90
CA GLU A 147 13.36 -15.90 -4.74
C GLU A 147 12.12 -16.80 -4.63
N VAL A 148 11.71 -17.10 -3.39
CA VAL A 148 10.51 -17.94 -3.14
C VAL A 148 9.25 -17.26 -3.67
N LEU A 149 9.10 -15.95 -3.49
CA LEU A 149 7.96 -15.21 -4.01
C LEU A 149 7.92 -15.18 -5.54
N ARG A 150 9.07 -15.06 -6.20
CA ARG A 150 9.16 -15.13 -7.67
C ARG A 150 8.84 -16.51 -8.21
N GLU A 151 9.26 -17.56 -7.51
CA GLU A 151 9.03 -18.94 -7.94
C GLU A 151 7.60 -19.42 -7.63
N LYS A 152 7.12 -19.17 -6.41
CA LYS A 152 5.87 -19.76 -5.89
C LYS A 152 4.71 -18.75 -5.78
N GLY A 153 4.97 -17.45 -5.91
CA GLY A 153 3.98 -16.39 -5.73
C GLY A 153 3.58 -16.11 -4.27
N ILE A 154 3.99 -16.99 -3.35
CA ILE A 154 3.66 -16.91 -1.94
C ILE A 154 4.80 -17.45 -1.08
N TYR A 155 5.11 -16.76 0.00
CA TYR A 155 6.03 -17.23 1.02
C TYR A 155 5.23 -17.68 2.25
N HIS A 156 5.29 -18.96 2.55
CA HIS A 156 4.67 -19.54 3.74
C HIS A 156 5.74 -19.89 4.79
N GLU A 157 5.45 -19.61 6.03
CA GLU A 157 6.17 -20.15 7.16
C GLU A 157 5.60 -21.54 7.48
N GLU A 158 6.27 -22.61 7.06
CA GLU A 158 5.72 -23.98 6.98
C GLU A 158 5.31 -24.60 8.33
N ASP A 159 5.66 -24.05 9.49
CA ASP A 159 5.43 -24.72 10.78
C ASP A 159 4.88 -23.86 11.91
N LYS A 160 4.42 -22.66 11.61
CA LYS A 160 3.81 -21.82 12.65
C LYS A 160 2.36 -21.50 12.30
N HIS A 161 1.48 -22.41 12.63
CA HIS A 161 0.08 -22.06 12.85
C HIS A 161 0.02 -21.03 13.97
N GLU A 162 0.10 -19.75 13.65
CA GLU A 162 -0.27 -18.75 14.64
C GLU A 162 -1.75 -18.99 14.96
N ILE A 163 -2.00 -19.32 16.22
CA ILE A 163 -3.35 -19.30 16.77
C ILE A 163 -3.93 -17.95 16.38
N LEU A 164 -5.04 -17.97 15.65
CA LEU A 164 -5.71 -16.75 15.23
C LEU A 164 -5.83 -15.78 16.38
N ALA A 165 -5.62 -14.52 16.08
CA ALA A 165 -5.77 -13.45 17.07
C ALA A 165 -7.12 -13.54 17.81
N HIS A 166 -8.20 -14.00 17.15
CA HIS A 166 -9.49 -14.20 17.79
C HIS A 166 -9.55 -15.44 18.71
N GLN A 167 -8.70 -16.45 18.50
CA GLN A 167 -8.56 -17.59 19.43
C GLN A 167 -7.66 -17.21 20.61
N ALA A 168 -6.69 -16.33 20.37
CA ALA A 168 -5.83 -15.76 21.42
C ALA A 168 -6.50 -14.58 22.15
N MET A 169 -7.52 -13.95 21.55
CA MET A 169 -8.27 -12.89 22.20
C MET A 169 -9.09 -13.46 23.36
N PRO A 170 -8.97 -12.90 24.57
CA PRO A 170 -9.91 -13.24 25.63
C PRO A 170 -11.34 -13.00 25.10
N ARG A 171 -12.24 -13.92 25.34
CA ARG A 171 -13.68 -13.85 24.94
C ARG A 171 -14.40 -12.56 25.39
N LYS A 172 -13.71 -11.65 26.07
CA LYS A 172 -14.21 -10.40 26.65
C LYS A 172 -13.50 -9.15 26.11
N MET A 173 -12.74 -9.23 25.03
CA MET A 173 -12.26 -7.99 24.41
C MET A 173 -13.46 -7.23 23.82
N PRO A 174 -13.71 -6.00 24.28
CA PRO A 174 -14.78 -5.22 23.69
C PRO A 174 -14.47 -4.92 22.22
N VAL A 175 -15.44 -5.14 21.35
CA VAL A 175 -15.37 -4.66 19.97
C VAL A 175 -15.34 -3.14 20.02
N PRO A 176 -14.55 -2.44 19.19
CA PRO A 176 -14.46 -0.97 19.21
C PRO A 176 -15.69 -0.33 18.54
N THR A 177 -16.84 -0.56 19.13
CA THR A 177 -18.17 -0.02 18.77
C THR A 177 -18.78 0.59 20.00
N ASP A 178 -19.75 1.49 19.86
CA ASP A 178 -20.41 2.14 21.00
C ASP A 178 -21.07 1.14 21.94
N SER A 179 -21.59 0.05 21.40
CA SER A 179 -22.19 -1.04 22.21
C SER A 179 -21.16 -2.04 22.77
N GLY A 180 -19.90 -1.99 22.33
CA GLY A 180 -18.87 -2.98 22.66
C GLY A 180 -19.14 -4.37 22.07
N ARG A 181 -20.05 -4.48 21.10
CA ARG A 181 -20.46 -5.71 20.43
C ARG A 181 -20.37 -5.55 18.92
N VAL A 182 -20.38 -6.67 18.18
CA VAL A 182 -20.51 -6.62 16.72
C VAL A 182 -21.85 -5.98 16.35
N GLU A 183 -21.80 -4.89 15.62
CA GLU A 183 -22.99 -4.16 15.16
C GLU A 183 -23.23 -4.47 13.67
N PHE A 184 -24.46 -4.83 13.33
CA PHE A 184 -24.85 -5.09 11.95
C PHE A 184 -25.43 -3.86 11.25
N PHE A 185 -25.68 -2.79 12.01
CA PHE A 185 -26.13 -1.49 11.50
C PHE A 185 -25.32 -0.40 12.20
N SER A 186 -24.75 0.52 11.41
CA SER A 186 -24.28 1.81 11.93
C SER A 186 -25.42 2.81 11.80
N ALA A 187 -25.76 3.47 12.90
CA ALA A 187 -26.72 4.57 12.89
C ALA A 187 -26.13 5.82 12.23
#